data_c568ba8aaf7311bf49ff0e97ee92d880
#
_entry.id   c568ba8aaf7311bf49ff0e97ee92d880
#
_cell.length_a   1.000
_cell.length_b   1.000
_cell.length_c   1.000
_cell.angle_alpha   90.00
_cell.angle_beta   90.00
_cell.angle_gamma   90.00
#
_symmetry.space_group_name_H-M   'P 1'
#
loop_
_entity.id
_entity.type
_entity.pdbx_description
1 polymer ?
#
loop_
_entity_poly.entity_id
_entity_poly.type
_entity_poly.pdbx_seq_one_letter_code
_entity_poly.pdbx_strand_id
1 'polypeptide(L)'
;MFILLGASDDPCLAAVSRALAGRSHETRTISDPFMDPACTAWRFDSNRSDTALTIGGETVAIDGVLAARRIARPVRPSEEWSQEDLFYNQAEAEAALLGWLWGLPCPVVDRPPAWSWYGMRRPILVWGALLRRHGLPPLDSVITGDAGEISRFLARQGGAAIEHVTGHGARQLVPETDAAKVAEHAPLAPVRLTELHHGAWRACVAGPHLVWDDGTPDTAKDVSARLCAFAAAAGLGFAEFIVTSDKRPRVLDIEHRPRFELFGPVAREAIAEGVADALTQSGELSGHAKPFSWVLS
;
A
#
# COMPACT_ATOMS: atom_id res chain seq x y z
N MET A 1 18.35 13.46 9.86
CA MET A 1 17.38 14.03 8.89
C MET A 1 16.44 12.95 8.39
N PHE A 2 15.14 13.24 8.30
CA PHE A 2 14.13 12.31 7.73
C PHE A 2 13.93 12.59 6.24
N ILE A 3 13.87 11.53 5.44
CA ILE A 3 13.65 11.61 3.99
C ILE A 3 12.21 11.22 3.67
N LEU A 4 11.50 12.09 2.94
CA LEU A 4 10.15 11.86 2.46
C LEU A 4 10.19 11.68 0.94
N LEU A 5 9.97 10.44 0.47
CA LEU A 5 10.02 10.12 -0.96
C LEU A 5 8.64 10.24 -1.59
N GLY A 6 8.49 11.16 -2.53
CA GLY A 6 7.27 11.38 -3.29
C GLY A 6 7.14 12.80 -3.82
N ALA A 7 6.03 13.10 -4.48
CA ALA A 7 5.80 14.41 -5.08
C ALA A 7 5.81 15.52 -4.02
N SER A 8 6.44 16.65 -4.33
CA SER A 8 6.56 17.78 -3.40
C SER A 8 5.21 18.42 -3.02
N ASP A 9 4.20 18.22 -3.85
CA ASP A 9 2.81 18.67 -3.64
C ASP A 9 1.92 17.60 -2.97
N ASP A 10 2.49 16.47 -2.54
CA ASP A 10 1.75 15.41 -1.87
C ASP A 10 1.26 15.87 -0.48
N PRO A 11 -0.06 15.92 -0.25
CA PRO A 11 -0.60 16.40 1.02
C PRO A 11 -0.23 15.51 2.21
N CYS A 12 0.00 14.21 1.99
CA CYS A 12 0.47 13.29 3.03
C CYS A 12 1.88 13.64 3.46
N LEU A 13 2.81 13.81 2.51
CA LEU A 13 4.19 14.19 2.82
C LEU A 13 4.27 15.55 3.53
N ALA A 14 3.47 16.53 3.08
CA ALA A 14 3.40 17.83 3.72
C ALA A 14 2.87 17.74 5.17
N ALA A 15 1.89 16.87 5.44
CA ALA A 15 1.37 16.67 6.79
C ALA A 15 2.40 15.98 7.70
N VAL A 16 3.06 14.90 7.22
CA VAL A 16 4.10 14.21 7.97
C VAL A 16 5.31 15.10 8.22
N SER A 17 5.70 15.92 7.24
CA SER A 17 6.79 16.90 7.43
C SER A 17 6.47 17.89 8.55
N ARG A 18 5.21 18.40 8.62
CA ARG A 18 4.79 19.27 9.73
C ARG A 18 4.81 18.56 11.08
N ALA A 19 4.33 17.31 11.15
CA ALA A 19 4.36 16.51 12.38
C ALA A 19 5.79 16.29 12.89
N LEU A 20 6.73 15.97 11.99
CA LEU A 20 8.14 15.83 12.32
C LEU A 20 8.80 17.16 12.73
N ALA A 21 8.49 18.26 12.02
CA ALA A 21 8.98 19.59 12.35
C ALA A 21 8.48 20.06 13.73
N GLY A 22 7.23 19.75 14.10
CA GLY A 22 6.68 19.98 15.45
C GLY A 22 7.45 19.27 16.56
N ARG A 23 8.20 18.22 16.23
CA ARG A 23 9.10 17.46 17.12
C ARG A 23 10.57 17.87 16.98
N SER A 24 10.85 18.99 16.31
CA SER A 24 12.19 19.51 16.04
C SER A 24 13.06 18.60 15.17
N HIS A 25 12.44 17.79 14.31
CA HIS A 25 13.15 16.95 13.34
C HIS A 25 13.24 17.64 11.98
N GLU A 26 14.43 17.57 11.39
CA GLU A 26 14.66 18.05 10.03
C GLU A 26 14.15 17.05 9.02
N THR A 27 13.41 17.54 8.00
CA THR A 27 12.87 16.72 6.92
C THR A 27 13.30 17.23 5.56
N ARG A 28 13.45 16.32 4.60
CA ARG A 28 13.65 16.63 3.18
C ARG A 28 12.75 15.80 2.31
N THR A 29 11.93 16.46 1.50
CA THR A 29 11.15 15.80 0.46
C THR A 29 11.99 15.65 -0.80
N ILE A 30 12.04 14.45 -1.35
CA ILE A 30 12.73 14.10 -2.59
C ILE A 30 11.67 13.51 -3.53
N SER A 31 11.35 14.24 -4.60
CA SER A 31 10.29 13.83 -5.54
C SER A 31 10.76 12.71 -6.47
N ASP A 32 12.01 12.76 -6.87
CA ASP A 32 12.65 11.75 -7.71
C ASP A 32 14.13 11.69 -7.36
N PRO A 33 14.56 10.64 -6.64
CA PRO A 33 15.95 10.54 -6.18
C PRO A 33 16.98 10.38 -7.29
N PHE A 34 16.57 9.94 -8.50
CA PHE A 34 17.46 9.82 -9.64
C PHE A 34 17.53 11.09 -10.50
N MET A 35 16.55 11.98 -10.29
CA MET A 35 16.38 13.19 -11.10
C MET A 35 16.62 14.47 -10.30
N ASP A 36 16.61 14.40 -8.98
CA ASP A 36 16.93 15.53 -8.13
C ASP A 36 18.42 15.85 -8.27
N PRO A 37 18.79 17.01 -8.84
CA PRO A 37 20.21 17.36 -9.07
C PRO A 37 20.99 17.52 -7.75
N ALA A 38 20.29 17.65 -6.64
CA ALA A 38 20.91 17.67 -5.32
C ALA A 38 21.26 16.27 -4.79
N CYS A 39 20.61 15.22 -5.29
CA CYS A 39 20.94 13.82 -4.97
C CYS A 39 22.06 13.35 -5.88
N THR A 40 23.30 13.46 -5.42
CA THR A 40 24.48 13.22 -6.27
C THR A 40 25.04 11.81 -6.19
N ALA A 41 24.73 11.06 -5.13
CA ALA A 41 25.16 9.67 -5.02
C ALA A 41 24.29 8.86 -4.06
N TRP A 42 24.07 7.60 -4.44
CA TRP A 42 23.45 6.57 -3.64
C TRP A 42 24.48 5.50 -3.39
N ARG A 43 24.65 5.14 -2.13
CA ARG A 43 25.48 4.03 -1.76
C ARG A 43 24.62 2.97 -1.12
N PHE A 44 24.62 1.79 -1.71
CA PHE A 44 24.10 0.58 -1.13
C PHE A 44 25.25 -0.34 -0.78
N ASP A 45 25.30 -0.81 0.46
CA ASP A 45 26.31 -1.75 0.92
C ASP A 45 25.63 -2.96 1.55
N SER A 46 26.20 -4.15 1.33
CA SER A 46 25.77 -5.39 1.97
C SER A 46 25.93 -5.34 3.50
N ASN A 47 26.88 -4.55 3.98
CA ASN A 47 26.97 -4.14 5.36
C ASN A 47 26.10 -2.87 5.55
N ARG A 48 24.90 -3.03 6.08
CA ARG A 48 23.87 -1.97 6.20
C ARG A 48 24.37 -0.66 6.78
N SER A 49 25.43 -0.68 7.59
CA SER A 49 26.00 0.53 8.19
C SER A 49 26.53 1.55 7.18
N ASP A 50 26.86 1.10 5.97
CA ASP A 50 27.45 1.93 4.93
C ASP A 50 26.48 2.37 3.85
N THR A 51 25.19 2.01 3.98
CA THR A 51 24.14 2.50 3.09
C THR A 51 23.89 3.99 3.36
N ALA A 52 24.09 4.83 2.35
CA ALA A 52 24.08 6.27 2.50
C ALA A 52 23.46 7.00 1.30
N LEU A 53 23.14 8.26 1.50
CA LEU A 53 22.70 9.21 0.48
C LEU A 53 23.58 10.45 0.53
N THR A 54 24.04 10.93 -0.60
CA THR A 54 24.76 12.20 -0.73
C THR A 54 23.85 13.25 -1.31
N ILE A 55 23.67 14.34 -0.61
CA ILE A 55 22.82 15.46 -1.01
C ILE A 55 23.69 16.73 -1.00
N GLY A 56 23.75 17.44 -2.13
CA GLY A 56 24.55 18.66 -2.24
C GLY A 56 26.06 18.44 -2.03
N GLY A 57 26.55 17.23 -2.30
CA GLY A 57 27.96 16.84 -2.09
C GLY A 57 28.30 16.35 -0.70
N GLU A 58 27.35 16.36 0.25
CA GLU A 58 27.55 15.88 1.62
C GLU A 58 26.80 14.56 1.87
N THR A 59 27.48 13.62 2.51
CA THR A 59 26.84 12.37 2.94
C THR A 59 25.94 12.66 4.15
N VAL A 60 24.66 12.32 4.02
CA VAL A 60 23.63 12.66 4.99
C VAL A 60 23.35 11.48 5.91
N ALA A 61 23.33 11.74 7.22
CA ALA A 61 22.80 10.81 8.20
C ALA A 61 21.27 10.75 8.09
N ILE A 62 20.74 9.55 7.76
CA ILE A 62 19.30 9.32 7.58
C ILE A 62 18.75 8.68 8.84
N ASP A 63 17.79 9.37 9.50
CA ASP A 63 17.14 8.91 10.73
C ASP A 63 15.89 8.07 10.42
N GLY A 64 15.27 8.29 9.28
CA GLY A 64 14.11 7.52 8.81
C GLY A 64 13.66 7.92 7.42
N VAL A 65 12.92 7.03 6.75
CA VAL A 65 12.39 7.26 5.40
C VAL A 65 10.91 6.91 5.33
N LEU A 66 10.11 7.82 4.78
CA LEU A 66 8.75 7.53 4.33
C LEU A 66 8.76 7.35 2.80
N ALA A 67 8.38 6.16 2.33
CA ALA A 67 8.27 5.86 0.89
C ALA A 67 6.79 5.88 0.46
N ALA A 68 6.13 7.05 0.54
CA ALA A 68 4.68 7.16 0.42
C ALA A 68 4.12 6.89 -0.97
N ARG A 69 4.92 7.01 -2.02
CA ARG A 69 4.46 6.80 -3.42
C ARG A 69 5.50 6.13 -4.29
N ARG A 70 5.00 5.44 -5.32
CA ARG A 70 5.81 5.03 -6.44
C ARG A 70 6.46 6.26 -7.06
N ILE A 71 7.78 6.26 -7.11
CA ILE A 71 8.52 7.26 -7.85
C ILE A 71 8.29 6.96 -9.33
N ALA A 72 7.54 7.84 -9.99
CA ALA A 72 7.21 7.64 -11.39
C ALA A 72 8.43 7.94 -12.25
N ARG A 73 8.85 6.97 -13.05
CA ARG A 73 9.87 7.13 -14.08
C ARG A 73 11.22 7.67 -13.57
N PRO A 74 12.00 6.85 -12.84
CA PRO A 74 13.26 7.26 -12.24
C PRO A 74 14.38 7.54 -13.27
N VAL A 75 14.08 7.53 -14.55
CA VAL A 75 15.09 7.69 -15.62
C VAL A 75 14.59 8.69 -16.66
N ARG A 76 15.41 9.70 -16.98
CA ARG A 76 15.16 10.58 -18.13
C ARG A 76 15.35 9.80 -19.41
N PRO A 77 14.34 9.77 -20.30
CA PRO A 77 14.55 9.21 -21.62
C PRO A 77 15.62 10.04 -22.36
N SER A 78 16.57 9.38 -22.94
CA SER A 78 17.43 9.99 -23.97
C SER A 78 16.75 9.86 -25.32
N GLU A 79 16.90 10.84 -26.20
CA GLU A 79 16.40 10.76 -27.58
C GLU A 79 17.03 9.61 -28.36
N GLU A 80 18.21 9.14 -27.92
CA GLU A 80 18.96 8.06 -28.54
C GLU A 80 18.52 6.66 -28.04
N TRP A 81 17.68 6.60 -26.99
CA TRP A 81 17.29 5.33 -26.40
C TRP A 81 16.11 4.71 -27.13
N SER A 82 16.22 3.41 -27.41
CA SER A 82 15.10 2.59 -27.81
C SER A 82 14.11 2.44 -26.65
N GLN A 83 12.89 2.00 -26.95
CA GLN A 83 11.91 1.71 -25.90
C GLN A 83 12.39 0.58 -24.98
N GLU A 84 13.16 -0.37 -25.49
CA GLU A 84 13.77 -1.46 -24.70
C GLU A 84 14.83 -0.93 -23.74
N ASP A 85 15.70 -0.02 -24.19
CA ASP A 85 16.68 0.65 -23.33
C ASP A 85 16.00 1.42 -22.20
N LEU A 86 14.92 2.12 -22.51
CA LEU A 86 14.15 2.87 -21.53
C LEU A 86 13.57 1.94 -20.45
N PHE A 87 12.95 0.81 -20.85
CA PHE A 87 12.41 -0.17 -19.89
C PHE A 87 13.51 -0.81 -19.04
N TYR A 88 14.64 -1.16 -19.67
CA TYR A 88 15.77 -1.73 -18.96
C TYR A 88 16.30 -0.76 -17.90
N ASN A 89 16.63 0.47 -18.30
CA ASN A 89 17.17 1.47 -17.37
C ASN A 89 16.17 1.81 -16.26
N GLN A 90 14.88 1.86 -16.56
CA GLN A 90 13.85 2.07 -15.55
C GLN A 90 13.81 0.92 -14.53
N ALA A 91 13.88 -0.33 -15.00
CA ALA A 91 13.88 -1.51 -14.11
C ALA A 91 15.13 -1.55 -13.21
N GLU A 92 16.31 -1.21 -13.76
CA GLU A 92 17.56 -1.12 -13.00
C GLU A 92 17.51 -0.01 -11.94
N ALA A 93 17.00 1.16 -12.28
CA ALA A 93 16.85 2.26 -11.33
C ALA A 93 15.85 1.92 -10.22
N GLU A 94 14.73 1.29 -10.55
CA GLU A 94 13.75 0.81 -9.58
C GLU A 94 14.37 -0.25 -8.65
N ALA A 95 15.13 -1.21 -9.19
CA ALA A 95 15.82 -2.22 -8.41
C ALA A 95 16.87 -1.61 -7.47
N ALA A 96 17.63 -0.63 -7.94
CA ALA A 96 18.61 0.10 -7.13
C ALA A 96 17.95 0.84 -5.97
N LEU A 97 16.83 1.54 -6.22
CA LEU A 97 16.08 2.23 -5.17
C LEU A 97 15.52 1.26 -4.13
N LEU A 98 14.94 0.14 -4.58
CA LEU A 98 14.47 -0.91 -3.67
C LEU A 98 15.62 -1.45 -2.82
N GLY A 99 16.74 -1.80 -3.45
CA GLY A 99 17.94 -2.26 -2.76
C GLY A 99 18.40 -1.27 -1.70
N TRP A 100 18.43 0.01 -2.03
CA TRP A 100 18.80 1.08 -1.10
C TRP A 100 17.82 1.17 0.07
N LEU A 101 16.50 1.22 -0.18
CA LEU A 101 15.47 1.25 0.88
C LEU A 101 15.56 0.04 1.80
N TRP A 102 15.87 -1.15 1.26
CA TRP A 102 16.04 -2.36 2.06
C TRP A 102 17.36 -2.40 2.81
N GLY A 103 18.39 -1.73 2.31
CA GLY A 103 19.72 -1.61 2.92
C GLY A 103 19.79 -0.60 4.05
N LEU A 104 18.84 0.32 4.17
CA LEU A 104 18.88 1.35 5.22
C LEU A 104 18.77 0.75 6.62
N PRO A 105 19.64 1.18 7.56
CA PRO A 105 19.62 0.74 8.95
C PRO A 105 18.53 1.44 9.79
N CYS A 106 17.95 2.53 9.29
CA CYS A 106 16.92 3.30 9.95
C CYS A 106 15.50 2.79 9.67
N PRO A 107 14.47 3.27 10.41
CA PRO A 107 13.07 2.98 10.10
C PRO A 107 12.70 3.42 8.68
N VAL A 108 12.05 2.53 7.94
CA VAL A 108 11.46 2.85 6.62
C VAL A 108 9.97 2.51 6.69
N VAL A 109 9.14 3.54 6.72
CA VAL A 109 7.69 3.39 6.69
C VAL A 109 7.26 3.18 5.24
N ASP A 110 6.40 2.18 5.06
CA ASP A 110 5.93 1.69 3.76
C ASP A 110 7.09 1.24 2.85
N ARG A 111 8.00 0.45 3.43
CA ARG A 111 9.06 -0.21 2.67
C ARG A 111 8.42 -1.09 1.58
N PRO A 112 8.47 -0.66 0.31
CA PRO A 112 7.68 -1.32 -0.73
C PRO A 112 8.22 -2.73 -1.00
N PRO A 113 7.40 -3.76 -0.94
CA PRO A 113 7.80 -5.05 -1.45
C PRO A 113 7.91 -5.00 -2.98
N ALA A 114 8.78 -5.81 -3.56
CA ALA A 114 9.06 -5.79 -5.00
C ALA A 114 7.79 -5.85 -5.87
N TRP A 115 6.79 -6.64 -5.48
CA TRP A 115 5.53 -6.76 -6.22
C TRP A 115 4.70 -5.46 -6.23
N SER A 116 4.75 -4.64 -5.16
CA SER A 116 3.99 -3.38 -5.10
C SER A 116 4.67 -2.28 -5.91
N TRP A 117 5.98 -2.39 -6.07
CA TRP A 117 6.78 -1.46 -6.83
C TRP A 117 6.36 -1.42 -8.30
N TYR A 118 6.13 -2.58 -8.89
CA TYR A 118 5.66 -2.70 -10.28
C TYR A 118 4.17 -2.33 -10.46
N GLY A 119 3.55 -1.70 -9.47
CA GLY A 119 2.18 -1.24 -9.55
C GLY A 119 1.14 -2.34 -9.43
N MET A 120 1.55 -3.55 -9.07
CA MET A 120 0.62 -4.66 -8.85
C MET A 120 -0.08 -4.48 -7.51
N ARG A 121 -1.37 -4.20 -7.57
CA ARG A 121 -2.25 -4.27 -6.40
C ARG A 121 -2.49 -5.74 -6.08
N ARG A 122 -2.26 -6.15 -4.83
CA ARG A 122 -2.66 -7.49 -4.40
C ARG A 122 -4.19 -7.55 -4.31
N PRO A 123 -4.83 -8.43 -5.07
CA PRO A 123 -6.26 -8.65 -4.88
C PRO A 123 -6.56 -9.07 -3.44
N ILE A 124 -7.69 -8.60 -2.90
CA ILE A 124 -8.10 -8.95 -1.52
C ILE A 124 -8.10 -10.46 -1.26
N LEU A 125 -8.31 -11.27 -2.30
CA LEU A 125 -8.29 -12.73 -2.20
C LEU A 125 -6.93 -13.31 -1.78
N VAL A 126 -5.83 -12.64 -2.15
CA VAL A 126 -4.48 -13.04 -1.73
C VAL A 126 -4.31 -12.89 -0.21
N TRP A 127 -4.99 -11.91 0.38
CA TRP A 127 -5.01 -11.68 1.81
C TRP A 127 -5.98 -12.59 2.57
N GLY A 128 -6.88 -13.30 1.85
CA GLY A 128 -8.02 -13.99 2.43
C GLY A 128 -7.65 -15.00 3.53
N ALA A 129 -6.58 -15.77 3.35
CA ALA A 129 -6.14 -16.72 4.36
C ALA A 129 -5.59 -16.02 5.61
N LEU A 130 -4.80 -14.96 5.43
CA LEU A 130 -4.24 -14.18 6.54
C LEU A 130 -5.33 -13.40 7.28
N LEU A 131 -6.26 -12.77 6.55
CA LEU A 131 -7.43 -12.09 7.13
C LEU A 131 -8.25 -13.01 8.02
N ARG A 132 -8.55 -14.24 7.54
CA ARG A 132 -9.31 -15.24 8.34
C ARG A 132 -8.57 -15.63 9.61
N ARG A 133 -7.24 -15.78 9.57
CA ARG A 133 -6.44 -16.08 10.77
C ARG A 133 -6.54 -15.00 11.84
N HIS A 134 -6.76 -13.74 11.42
CA HIS A 134 -6.96 -12.61 12.32
C HIS A 134 -8.44 -12.33 12.62
N GLY A 135 -9.36 -13.23 12.24
CA GLY A 135 -10.80 -13.05 12.47
C GLY A 135 -11.42 -11.91 11.66
N LEU A 136 -10.81 -11.56 10.51
CA LEU A 136 -11.23 -10.52 9.59
C LEU A 136 -11.57 -11.14 8.22
N PRO A 137 -12.63 -11.94 8.09
CA PRO A 137 -12.92 -12.57 6.81
C PRO A 137 -13.17 -11.52 5.73
N PRO A 138 -12.69 -11.75 4.49
CA PRO A 138 -13.09 -10.92 3.36
C PRO A 138 -14.56 -11.15 3.02
N LEU A 139 -15.11 -10.27 2.18
CA LEU A 139 -16.42 -10.50 1.58
C LEU A 139 -16.42 -11.79 0.76
N ASP A 140 -17.60 -12.43 0.68
CA ASP A 140 -17.78 -13.53 -0.25
C ASP A 140 -17.49 -13.10 -1.67
N SER A 141 -16.63 -13.85 -2.33
CA SER A 141 -16.23 -13.55 -3.70
C SER A 141 -15.85 -14.82 -4.44
N VAL A 142 -16.00 -14.78 -5.75
CA VAL A 142 -15.57 -15.82 -6.66
C VAL A 142 -14.81 -15.20 -7.83
N ILE A 143 -13.76 -15.87 -8.29
CA ILE A 143 -13.11 -15.58 -9.58
C ILE A 143 -13.42 -16.73 -10.48
N THR A 144 -14.11 -16.45 -11.57
CA THR A 144 -14.53 -17.50 -12.50
C THR A 144 -14.71 -16.98 -13.93
N GLY A 145 -14.50 -17.86 -14.91
CA GLY A 145 -14.94 -17.71 -16.28
C GLY A 145 -16.15 -18.61 -16.62
N ASP A 146 -16.67 -19.34 -15.61
CA ASP A 146 -17.80 -20.26 -15.80
C ASP A 146 -19.14 -19.53 -15.67
N ALA A 147 -19.93 -19.55 -16.75
CA ALA A 147 -21.22 -18.90 -16.79
C ALA A 147 -22.22 -19.43 -15.74
N GLY A 148 -22.16 -20.74 -15.44
CA GLY A 148 -23.02 -21.35 -14.43
C GLY A 148 -22.64 -20.93 -13.01
N GLU A 149 -21.35 -20.75 -12.73
CA GLU A 149 -20.90 -20.20 -11.43
C GLU A 149 -21.31 -18.73 -11.26
N ILE A 150 -21.19 -17.93 -12.30
CA ILE A 150 -21.64 -16.52 -12.30
C ILE A 150 -23.11 -16.45 -11.94
N SER A 151 -23.95 -17.22 -12.68
CA SER A 151 -25.39 -17.24 -12.45
C SER A 151 -25.74 -17.69 -11.03
N ARG A 152 -25.10 -18.75 -10.53
CA ARG A 152 -25.30 -19.25 -9.16
C ARG A 152 -24.89 -18.22 -8.09
N PHE A 153 -23.77 -17.51 -8.31
CA PHE A 153 -23.32 -16.49 -7.36
C PHE A 153 -24.31 -15.32 -7.30
N LEU A 154 -24.70 -14.79 -8.48
CA LEU A 154 -25.65 -13.68 -8.58
C LEU A 154 -27.03 -14.02 -7.97
N ALA A 155 -27.56 -15.22 -8.27
CA ALA A 155 -28.82 -15.68 -7.70
C ALA A 155 -28.78 -15.84 -6.18
N ARG A 156 -27.64 -16.32 -5.65
CA ARG A 156 -27.48 -16.47 -4.19
C ARG A 156 -27.39 -15.14 -3.47
N GLN A 157 -26.78 -14.13 -4.09
CA GLN A 157 -26.49 -12.82 -3.48
C GLN A 157 -27.53 -11.73 -3.85
N GLY A 158 -28.45 -12.00 -4.81
CA GLY A 158 -29.37 -10.99 -5.33
C GLY A 158 -28.70 -9.92 -6.19
N GLY A 159 -27.45 -10.13 -6.56
CA GLY A 159 -26.58 -9.23 -7.31
C GLY A 159 -25.14 -9.30 -6.80
N ALA A 160 -24.23 -8.65 -7.51
CA ALA A 160 -22.82 -8.60 -7.12
C ALA A 160 -22.13 -7.32 -7.60
N ALA A 161 -20.99 -7.02 -7.02
CA ALA A 161 -20.01 -6.13 -7.64
C ALA A 161 -19.07 -6.96 -8.53
N ILE A 162 -18.93 -6.57 -9.80
CA ILE A 162 -17.99 -7.17 -10.74
C ILE A 162 -16.74 -6.30 -10.85
N GLU A 163 -15.60 -6.94 -10.84
CA GLU A 163 -14.28 -6.28 -10.94
C GLU A 163 -13.35 -7.10 -11.83
N HIS A 164 -12.36 -6.43 -12.41
CA HIS A 164 -11.24 -7.15 -13.02
C HIS A 164 -10.44 -7.90 -11.95
N VAL A 165 -9.94 -9.09 -12.29
CA VAL A 165 -9.14 -9.92 -11.35
C VAL A 165 -7.89 -9.19 -10.87
N THR A 166 -7.31 -8.36 -11.72
CA THR A 166 -6.13 -7.54 -11.39
C THR A 166 -6.42 -6.39 -10.42
N GLY A 167 -7.71 -6.11 -10.15
CA GLY A 167 -8.13 -4.95 -9.34
C GLY A 167 -7.97 -3.60 -10.06
N HIS A 168 -7.55 -3.60 -11.32
CA HIS A 168 -7.51 -2.40 -12.16
C HIS A 168 -8.84 -2.26 -12.91
N GLY A 169 -9.50 -1.13 -12.75
CA GLY A 169 -10.75 -0.82 -13.42
C GLY A 169 -11.88 -0.43 -12.47
N ALA A 170 -12.96 0.06 -13.06
CA ALA A 170 -14.14 0.45 -12.31
C ALA A 170 -14.88 -0.78 -11.79
N ARG A 171 -15.26 -0.72 -10.52
CA ARG A 171 -16.19 -1.65 -9.92
C ARG A 171 -17.60 -1.38 -10.47
N GLN A 172 -18.23 -2.40 -11.04
CA GLN A 172 -19.58 -2.30 -11.59
C GLN A 172 -20.56 -3.10 -10.73
N LEU A 173 -21.73 -2.51 -10.48
CA LEU A 173 -22.80 -3.23 -9.80
C LEU A 173 -23.62 -3.98 -10.84
N VAL A 174 -23.80 -5.26 -10.62
CA VAL A 174 -24.54 -6.16 -11.51
C VAL A 174 -25.71 -6.75 -10.74
N PRO A 175 -26.96 -6.45 -11.11
CA PRO A 175 -28.13 -7.11 -10.54
C PRO A 175 -28.20 -8.55 -11.05
N GLU A 176 -28.94 -9.40 -10.34
CA GLU A 176 -29.17 -10.79 -10.72
C GLU A 176 -29.71 -10.91 -12.17
N THR A 177 -30.57 -9.97 -12.58
CA THR A 177 -31.19 -9.93 -13.91
C THR A 177 -30.19 -9.82 -15.07
N ASP A 178 -28.99 -9.33 -14.82
CA ASP A 178 -27.94 -9.16 -15.82
C ASP A 178 -26.94 -10.34 -15.87
N ALA A 179 -27.23 -11.43 -15.14
CA ALA A 179 -26.35 -12.59 -15.06
C ALA A 179 -25.99 -13.17 -16.46
N ALA A 180 -26.94 -13.20 -17.37
CA ALA A 180 -26.71 -13.70 -18.73
C ALA A 180 -25.67 -12.85 -19.49
N LYS A 181 -25.76 -11.52 -19.40
CA LYS A 181 -24.78 -10.60 -20.04
C LYS A 181 -23.37 -10.78 -19.50
N VAL A 182 -23.24 -10.93 -18.18
CA VAL A 182 -21.93 -11.17 -17.56
C VAL A 182 -21.37 -12.52 -17.98
N ALA A 183 -22.22 -13.55 -18.00
CA ALA A 183 -21.88 -14.90 -18.41
C ALA A 183 -21.43 -15.02 -19.88
N GLU A 184 -21.96 -14.18 -20.74
CA GLU A 184 -21.57 -14.13 -22.17
C GLU A 184 -20.10 -13.65 -22.35
N HIS A 185 -19.64 -12.72 -21.51
CA HIS A 185 -18.30 -12.14 -21.64
C HIS A 185 -17.24 -12.89 -20.80
N ALA A 186 -17.64 -13.63 -19.80
CA ALA A 186 -16.75 -14.32 -18.87
C ALA A 186 -15.78 -15.33 -19.51
N PRO A 187 -16.13 -16.05 -20.58
CA PRO A 187 -15.19 -16.96 -21.25
C PRO A 187 -13.99 -16.25 -21.88
N LEU A 188 -14.10 -14.95 -22.16
CA LEU A 188 -13.02 -14.15 -22.75
C LEU A 188 -11.96 -13.76 -21.72
N ALA A 189 -12.39 -13.52 -20.48
CA ALA A 189 -11.50 -13.25 -19.36
C ALA A 189 -12.23 -13.57 -18.05
N PRO A 190 -11.59 -14.23 -17.07
CA PRO A 190 -12.19 -14.46 -15.77
C PRO A 190 -12.54 -13.14 -15.09
N VAL A 191 -13.69 -13.11 -14.42
CA VAL A 191 -14.19 -11.96 -13.67
C VAL A 191 -14.18 -12.29 -12.18
N ARG A 192 -14.01 -11.27 -11.36
CA ARG A 192 -14.23 -11.35 -9.91
C ARG A 192 -15.62 -10.81 -9.59
N LEU A 193 -16.43 -11.64 -8.97
CA LEU A 193 -17.71 -11.25 -8.39
C LEU A 193 -17.55 -11.17 -6.88
N THR A 194 -18.09 -10.13 -6.27
CA THR A 194 -18.07 -9.91 -4.81
C THR A 194 -19.48 -9.55 -4.36
N GLU A 195 -19.92 -10.10 -3.23
CA GLU A 195 -21.23 -9.78 -2.64
C GLU A 195 -21.39 -8.27 -2.45
N LEU A 196 -22.64 -7.80 -2.48
CA LEU A 196 -22.98 -6.41 -2.19
C LEU A 196 -22.97 -6.14 -0.69
N HIS A 197 -22.63 -4.92 -0.32
CA HIS A 197 -22.66 -4.44 1.07
C HIS A 197 -23.25 -3.03 1.12
N HIS A 198 -23.82 -2.66 2.28
CA HIS A 198 -24.56 -1.41 2.46
C HIS A 198 -23.81 -0.42 3.36
N GLY A 199 -22.61 -0.10 3.05
CA GLY A 199 -21.84 0.86 3.82
C GLY A 199 -20.50 0.31 4.25
N ALA A 200 -19.57 1.20 4.43
CA ALA A 200 -18.23 0.85 4.82
C ALA A 200 -17.60 1.98 5.64
N TRP A 201 -16.71 1.60 6.52
CA TRP A 201 -15.81 2.48 7.24
C TRP A 201 -14.42 2.44 6.57
N ARG A 202 -13.76 3.58 6.64
CA ARG A 202 -12.35 3.69 6.23
C ARG A 202 -11.49 3.79 7.47
N ALA A 203 -10.39 3.05 7.48
CA ALA A 203 -9.36 3.14 8.50
C ALA A 203 -7.98 3.14 7.87
N CYS A 204 -7.01 3.76 8.54
CA CYS A 204 -5.61 3.74 8.15
C CYS A 204 -4.76 3.21 9.30
N VAL A 205 -3.96 2.19 9.03
CA VAL A 205 -2.82 1.84 9.88
C VAL A 205 -1.68 2.78 9.55
N ALA A 206 -1.19 3.51 10.54
CA ALA A 206 -0.06 4.42 10.44
C ALA A 206 0.92 4.09 11.58
N GLY A 207 1.94 3.30 11.27
CA GLY A 207 2.83 2.74 12.28
C GLY A 207 2.07 1.89 13.31
N PRO A 208 2.21 2.21 14.62
CA PRO A 208 1.53 1.46 15.68
C PRO A 208 0.04 1.82 15.84
N HIS A 209 -0.44 2.85 15.14
CA HIS A 209 -1.78 3.40 15.32
C HIS A 209 -2.74 2.95 14.23
N LEU A 210 -4.03 2.84 14.60
CA LEU A 210 -5.14 2.73 13.66
C LEU A 210 -6.03 3.96 13.80
N VAL A 211 -6.23 4.66 12.69
CA VAL A 211 -7.05 5.87 12.61
C VAL A 211 -8.29 5.58 11.77
N TRP A 212 -9.48 5.87 12.31
CA TRP A 212 -10.75 5.80 11.59
C TRP A 212 -11.10 7.17 11.02
N ASP A 213 -11.70 7.20 9.82
CA ASP A 213 -12.01 8.44 9.11
C ASP A 213 -13.11 9.27 9.82
N ASP A 214 -14.26 8.64 10.11
CA ASP A 214 -15.43 9.30 10.68
C ASP A 214 -15.62 9.04 12.18
N GLY A 215 -14.53 8.91 12.92
CA GLY A 215 -14.56 8.52 14.32
C GLY A 215 -14.57 7.00 14.50
N THR A 216 -14.55 6.58 15.75
CA THR A 216 -14.41 5.17 16.08
C THR A 216 -15.79 4.51 16.16
N PRO A 217 -16.15 3.57 15.27
CA PRO A 217 -17.42 2.84 15.38
C PRO A 217 -17.51 2.09 16.73
N ASP A 218 -18.71 1.89 17.26
CA ASP A 218 -18.91 1.19 18.54
C ASP A 218 -18.30 -0.23 18.59
N THR A 219 -18.25 -0.89 17.43
CA THR A 219 -17.61 -2.21 17.26
C THR A 219 -16.09 -2.13 17.04
N ALA A 220 -15.52 -0.93 17.05
CA ALA A 220 -14.16 -0.69 16.55
C ALA A 220 -13.05 -1.26 17.41
N LYS A 221 -13.20 -1.35 18.73
CA LYS A 221 -12.06 -1.76 19.59
C LYS A 221 -11.53 -3.14 19.21
N ASP A 222 -12.42 -4.10 19.04
CA ASP A 222 -12.06 -5.48 18.70
C ASP A 222 -11.54 -5.55 17.24
N VAL A 223 -12.20 -4.85 16.32
CA VAL A 223 -11.78 -4.78 14.91
C VAL A 223 -10.45 -4.04 14.76
N SER A 224 -10.24 -2.97 15.50
CA SER A 224 -8.98 -2.20 15.47
C SER A 224 -7.79 -3.06 15.86
N ALA A 225 -7.88 -3.81 16.94
CA ALA A 225 -6.81 -4.70 17.38
C ALA A 225 -6.50 -5.78 16.32
N ARG A 226 -7.53 -6.35 15.68
CA ARG A 226 -7.36 -7.34 14.62
C ARG A 226 -6.74 -6.76 13.35
N LEU A 227 -7.14 -5.54 12.96
CA LEU A 227 -6.54 -4.84 11.80
C LEU A 227 -5.06 -4.53 12.04
N CYS A 228 -4.70 -4.04 13.23
CA CYS A 228 -3.30 -3.82 13.59
C CYS A 228 -2.50 -5.13 13.58
N ALA A 229 -3.03 -6.20 14.18
CA ALA A 229 -2.37 -7.50 14.18
C ALA A 229 -2.20 -8.08 12.77
N PHE A 230 -3.21 -7.93 11.92
CA PHE A 230 -3.12 -8.30 10.50
C PHE A 230 -2.06 -7.47 9.78
N ALA A 231 -2.08 -6.14 9.94
CA ALA A 231 -1.15 -5.24 9.28
C ALA A 231 0.31 -5.58 9.67
N ALA A 232 0.57 -5.81 10.95
CA ALA A 232 1.88 -6.25 11.43
C ALA A 232 2.31 -7.58 10.81
N ALA A 233 1.42 -8.59 10.77
CA ALA A 233 1.70 -9.89 10.17
C ALA A 233 1.88 -9.82 8.64
N ALA A 234 1.25 -8.85 7.98
CA ALA A 234 1.34 -8.59 6.56
C ALA A 234 2.53 -7.70 6.17
N GLY A 235 3.24 -7.12 7.15
CA GLY A 235 4.33 -6.16 6.93
C GLY A 235 3.83 -4.80 6.41
N LEU A 236 2.59 -4.42 6.75
CA LEU A 236 1.97 -3.17 6.32
C LEU A 236 2.10 -2.12 7.43
N GLY A 237 3.11 -1.26 7.35
CA GLY A 237 3.31 -0.17 8.29
C GLY A 237 2.47 1.08 7.99
N PHE A 238 1.97 1.20 6.75
CA PHE A 238 1.13 2.29 6.30
C PHE A 238 0.14 1.75 5.26
N ALA A 239 -1.13 1.58 5.65
CA ALA A 239 -2.13 0.94 4.79
C ALA A 239 -3.55 1.40 5.11
N GLU A 240 -4.36 1.59 4.07
CA GLU A 240 -5.79 1.88 4.15
C GLU A 240 -6.58 0.58 4.14
N PHE A 241 -7.59 0.50 5.00
CA PHE A 241 -8.55 -0.58 5.07
C PHE A 241 -9.96 -0.04 4.82
N ILE A 242 -10.70 -0.71 3.96
CA ILE A 242 -12.14 -0.52 3.83
C ILE A 242 -12.81 -1.71 4.49
N VAL A 243 -13.66 -1.43 5.48
CA VAL A 243 -14.31 -2.43 6.32
C VAL A 243 -15.81 -2.21 6.26
N THR A 244 -16.60 -3.27 6.10
CA THR A 244 -18.07 -3.14 6.09
C THR A 244 -18.60 -2.64 7.44
N SER A 245 -19.69 -1.86 7.40
CA SER A 245 -20.34 -1.31 8.58
C SER A 245 -21.31 -2.30 9.27
N ASP A 246 -21.23 -3.57 8.91
CA ASP A 246 -22.08 -4.63 9.47
C ASP A 246 -21.76 -4.92 10.93
N LYS A 247 -22.69 -5.61 11.65
CA LYS A 247 -22.46 -6.11 13.01
C LYS A 247 -21.26 -7.07 13.12
N ARG A 248 -20.88 -7.71 12.02
CA ARG A 248 -19.67 -8.53 11.88
C ARG A 248 -18.83 -7.93 10.77
N PRO A 249 -17.99 -6.97 11.08
CA PRO A 249 -17.19 -6.27 10.09
C PRO A 249 -16.32 -7.23 9.28
N ARG A 250 -16.32 -7.04 7.97
CA ARG A 250 -15.52 -7.81 7.02
C ARG A 250 -14.66 -6.86 6.20
N VAL A 251 -13.46 -7.29 5.83
CA VAL A 251 -12.57 -6.46 5.04
C VAL A 251 -13.00 -6.52 3.57
N LEU A 252 -13.38 -5.37 3.06
CA LEU A 252 -13.77 -5.16 1.68
C LEU A 252 -12.55 -4.96 0.79
N ASP A 253 -11.57 -4.18 1.28
CA ASP A 253 -10.40 -3.79 0.52
C ASP A 253 -9.22 -3.44 1.41
N ILE A 254 -8.02 -3.60 0.86
CA ILE A 254 -6.76 -3.21 1.49
C ILE A 254 -5.94 -2.48 0.44
N GLU A 255 -5.64 -1.22 0.73
CA GLU A 255 -4.80 -0.38 -0.09
C GLU A 255 -3.50 -0.10 0.66
N HIS A 256 -2.39 -0.64 0.19
CA HIS A 256 -1.07 -0.46 0.80
C HIS A 256 -0.49 0.95 0.55
N ARG A 257 -1.20 1.78 -0.20
CA ARG A 257 -0.92 3.20 -0.38
C ARG A 257 -2.17 3.98 -0.06
N PRO A 258 -2.33 4.40 1.19
CA PRO A 258 -3.51 5.12 1.63
C PRO A 258 -3.80 6.33 0.75
N ARG A 259 -5.06 6.47 0.39
CA ARG A 259 -5.57 7.67 -0.30
C ARG A 259 -5.82 8.75 0.74
N PHE A 260 -4.72 9.35 1.21
CA PHE A 260 -4.71 10.30 2.32
C PHE A 260 -5.73 11.45 2.13
N GLU A 261 -5.90 11.90 0.91
CA GLU A 261 -6.85 12.95 0.53
C GLU A 261 -8.33 12.60 0.78
N LEU A 262 -8.65 11.33 0.90
CA LEU A 262 -10.02 10.86 1.16
C LEU A 262 -10.37 10.80 2.64
N PHE A 263 -9.42 11.03 3.54
CA PHE A 263 -9.66 11.13 4.98
C PHE A 263 -10.06 12.56 5.38
N GLY A 264 -10.91 12.69 6.40
CA GLY A 264 -11.25 13.97 6.99
C GLY A 264 -10.05 14.64 7.67
N PRO A 265 -10.13 15.96 7.94
CA PRO A 265 -8.99 16.73 8.46
C PRO A 265 -8.40 16.16 9.77
N VAL A 266 -9.24 15.77 10.70
CA VAL A 266 -8.82 15.21 12.01
C VAL A 266 -8.10 13.86 11.82
N ALA A 267 -8.65 13.00 10.96
CA ALA A 267 -8.04 11.71 10.66
C ALA A 267 -6.69 11.90 9.93
N ARG A 268 -6.59 12.84 8.99
CA ARG A 268 -5.32 13.15 8.31
C ARG A 268 -4.23 13.57 9.27
N GLU A 269 -4.57 14.41 10.26
CA GLU A 269 -3.63 14.85 11.28
C GLU A 269 -3.17 13.67 12.14
N ALA A 270 -4.09 12.84 12.61
CA ALA A 270 -3.77 11.64 13.38
C ALA A 270 -2.95 10.61 12.59
N ILE A 271 -3.22 10.45 11.29
CA ILE A 271 -2.42 9.59 10.39
C ILE A 271 -0.99 10.13 10.27
N ALA A 272 -0.83 11.44 10.06
CA ALA A 272 0.49 12.06 9.95
C ALA A 272 1.32 11.90 11.24
N GLU A 273 0.69 12.09 12.41
CA GLU A 273 1.33 11.85 13.71
C GLU A 273 1.73 10.38 13.88
N GLY A 274 0.86 9.43 13.51
CA GLY A 274 1.17 8.00 13.57
C GLY A 274 2.35 7.60 12.68
N VAL A 275 2.44 8.17 11.47
CA VAL A 275 3.61 7.96 10.60
C VAL A 275 4.87 8.57 11.20
N ALA A 276 4.78 9.78 11.78
CA ALA A 276 5.91 10.42 12.45
C ALA A 276 6.39 9.60 13.68
N ASP A 277 5.45 9.00 14.44
CA ASP A 277 5.77 8.06 15.52
C ASP A 277 6.57 6.87 15.00
N ALA A 278 6.08 6.25 13.91
CA ALA A 278 6.74 5.09 13.31
C ALA A 278 8.15 5.41 12.79
N LEU A 279 8.37 6.61 12.29
CA LEU A 279 9.67 7.06 11.81
C LEU A 279 10.66 7.37 12.96
N THR A 280 10.16 7.86 14.09
CA THR A 280 10.98 8.29 15.22
C THR A 280 11.24 7.19 16.26
N GLN A 281 10.47 6.10 16.23
CA GLN A 281 10.69 4.96 17.13
C GLN A 281 11.98 4.22 16.76
N SER A 282 13.02 4.45 17.55
CA SER A 282 14.31 3.80 17.38
C SER A 282 14.21 2.30 17.66
N GLY A 283 14.43 1.48 16.65
CA GLY A 283 15.01 0.15 16.81
C GLY A 283 14.11 -1.06 17.05
N GLU A 284 12.83 -0.95 17.39
CA GLU A 284 11.99 -2.13 17.67
C GLU A 284 11.10 -2.59 16.51
N LEU A 285 10.92 -1.80 15.48
CA LEU A 285 10.22 -2.21 14.26
C LEU A 285 11.07 -3.07 13.30
N SER A 286 12.28 -3.41 13.68
CA SER A 286 13.10 -4.43 13.01
C SER A 286 12.63 -5.86 13.29
N GLY A 287 11.39 -6.04 13.69
CA GLY A 287 10.69 -7.31 13.53
C GLY A 287 10.66 -7.60 12.03
N HIS A 288 11.77 -8.15 11.55
CA HIS A 288 11.85 -8.73 10.23
C HIS A 288 10.63 -9.64 10.09
N ALA A 289 9.65 -9.25 9.28
CA ALA A 289 8.87 -10.25 8.60
C ALA A 289 9.94 -11.17 7.99
N LYS A 290 10.15 -12.34 8.59
CA LYS A 290 11.06 -13.34 8.04
C LYS A 290 10.67 -13.44 6.57
N PRO A 291 11.60 -13.24 5.63
CA PRO A 291 11.26 -13.37 4.23
C PRO A 291 10.52 -14.69 4.11
N PHE A 292 9.33 -14.66 3.50
CA PHE A 292 8.59 -15.87 3.21
C PHE A 292 9.58 -16.80 2.50
N SER A 293 10.11 -17.79 3.22
CA SER A 293 10.94 -18.80 2.61
C SER A 293 9.98 -19.61 1.75
N TRP A 294 10.02 -19.37 0.46
CA TRP A 294 9.49 -20.31 -0.52
C TRP A 294 10.39 -21.53 -0.45
N VAL A 295 10.04 -22.48 0.39
CA VAL A 295 10.57 -23.83 0.25
C VAL A 295 9.87 -24.39 -0.98
N LEU A 296 10.58 -24.35 -2.11
CA LEU A 296 10.26 -25.17 -3.26
C LEU A 296 10.54 -26.61 -2.84
N SER A 297 9.50 -27.33 -2.46
CA SER A 297 9.49 -28.79 -2.32
C SER A 297 8.98 -29.40 -3.60
#